data_6ca6fc5b247f25b083295555cb4aad13
#
_entry.id   6ca6fc5b247f25b083295555cb4aad13
#
_cell.length_a   1.000
_cell.length_b   1.000
_cell.length_c   1.000
_cell.angle_alpha   90.00
_cell.angle_beta   90.00
_cell.angle_gamma   90.00
#
_symmetry.space_group_name_H-M   'P 1'
#
loop_
_entity.id
_entity.type
_entity.pdbx_description
1 polymer ?
#
loop_
_entity_poly.entity_id
_entity_poly.type
_entity_poly.pdbx_seq_one_letter_code
_entity_poly.pdbx_strand_id
1 'polypeptide(L)'
;TASLGPMSRPLKPSERQSFINRFGYEPTMVTVAIDAIGVFVQESNPLQSLSVDQLDRLFSATRYCTFGQPINYWHELLDDSEYSLSDFAKFPEFPVQLFGRNSASGTYSYFKQKALCHGDYRNTVKQLSSSASIIHTVANRMGGIGYASLGSTIPGVKALSIANGGKEVEVNAKTVQSGQYPLARQLYLLVNQSPDKSLAPGVAQFLRYILSQQGQYIVRQLGYFPISSNQQQAQLNNLFQTSG
;
A
#
# COMPACT_ATOMS: atom_id res chain seq x y z
N THR A 1 23.95 -1.58 18.90
CA THR A 1 22.60 -2.14 18.68
C THR A 1 21.65 -0.99 18.37
N ALA A 2 20.86 -1.09 17.32
CA ALA A 2 19.89 -0.04 16.98
C ALA A 2 18.75 0.00 18.00
N SER A 3 18.36 1.21 18.39
CA SER A 3 17.22 1.43 19.30
C SER A 3 15.88 1.42 18.55
N LEU A 4 15.90 1.79 17.26
CA LEU A 4 14.73 1.88 16.39
C LEU A 4 15.00 1.20 15.05
N GLY A 5 13.97 0.53 14.49
CA GLY A 5 14.00 -0.09 13.18
C GLY A 5 12.72 0.24 12.39
N PRO A 6 12.80 0.98 11.25
CA PRO A 6 11.62 1.23 10.42
C PRO A 6 11.20 -0.04 9.68
N MET A 7 9.90 -0.33 9.68
CA MET A 7 9.33 -1.53 9.07
C MET A 7 8.07 -1.18 8.25
N SER A 8 7.94 -1.76 7.07
CA SER A 8 6.76 -1.61 6.20
C SER A 8 5.80 -2.81 6.27
N ARG A 9 6.00 -3.70 7.22
CA ARG A 9 5.19 -4.87 7.55
C ARG A 9 5.39 -5.29 9.00
N PRO A 10 4.51 -6.09 9.59
CA PRO A 10 4.80 -6.74 10.86
C PRO A 10 6.04 -7.65 10.79
N LEU A 11 6.66 -7.89 11.95
CA LEU A 11 7.71 -8.89 12.07
C LEU A 11 7.20 -10.28 11.67
N LYS A 12 8.01 -11.02 10.94
CA LYS A 12 7.78 -12.45 10.74
C LYS A 12 8.01 -13.21 12.05
N PRO A 13 7.36 -14.35 12.26
CA PRO A 13 7.58 -15.16 13.47
C PRO A 13 9.06 -15.48 13.74
N SER A 14 9.83 -15.80 12.69
CA SER A 14 11.27 -16.07 12.81
C SER A 14 12.08 -14.84 13.23
N GLU A 15 11.74 -13.64 12.71
CA GLU A 15 12.41 -12.38 13.09
C GLU A 15 12.10 -12.02 14.53
N ARG A 16 10.84 -12.18 14.96
CA ARG A 16 10.42 -11.98 16.34
C ARG A 16 11.15 -12.93 17.29
N GLN A 17 11.22 -14.21 16.95
CA GLN A 17 11.94 -15.21 17.76
C GLN A 17 13.43 -14.90 17.83
N SER A 18 14.06 -14.51 16.74
CA SER A 18 15.47 -14.09 16.71
C SER A 18 15.73 -12.89 17.61
N PHE A 19 14.79 -11.93 17.65
CA PHE A 19 14.88 -10.79 18.56
C PHE A 19 14.80 -11.24 20.02
N ILE A 20 13.82 -12.08 20.38
CA ILE A 20 13.64 -12.60 21.75
C ILE A 20 14.87 -13.38 22.19
N ASN A 21 15.41 -14.25 21.35
CA ASN A 21 16.60 -15.05 21.65
C ASN A 21 17.83 -14.16 21.93
N ARG A 22 17.91 -13.01 21.24
CA ARG A 22 19.03 -12.08 21.40
C ARG A 22 18.91 -11.16 22.61
N PHE A 23 17.71 -10.71 22.94
CA PHE A 23 17.49 -9.63 23.92
C PHE A 23 16.75 -10.12 25.18
N GLY A 24 16.12 -11.27 25.16
CA GLY A 24 15.40 -11.84 26.30
C GLY A 24 14.00 -11.29 26.52
N TYR A 25 13.49 -10.41 25.62
CA TYR A 25 12.18 -9.77 25.73
C TYR A 25 11.54 -9.55 24.35
N GLU A 26 10.25 -9.23 24.36
CA GLU A 26 9.49 -8.95 23.16
C GLU A 26 9.83 -7.58 22.55
N PRO A 27 9.94 -7.48 21.21
CA PRO A 27 10.06 -6.19 20.57
C PRO A 27 8.74 -5.41 20.63
N THR A 28 8.80 -4.12 20.88
CA THR A 28 7.63 -3.24 20.80
C THR A 28 7.46 -2.70 19.39
N MET A 29 6.31 -2.93 18.78
CA MET A 29 5.97 -2.38 17.46
C MET A 29 5.04 -1.19 17.60
N VAL A 30 5.46 -0.04 17.10
CA VAL A 30 4.72 1.22 17.13
C VAL A 30 4.22 1.53 15.72
N THR A 31 2.92 1.58 15.51
CA THR A 31 2.34 2.03 14.25
C THR A 31 2.47 3.55 14.16
N VAL A 32 3.08 4.05 13.09
CA VAL A 32 3.38 5.48 12.91
C VAL A 32 2.66 6.14 11.75
N ALA A 33 2.25 5.36 10.76
CA ALA A 33 1.55 5.84 9.57
C ALA A 33 0.85 4.67 8.86
N ILE A 34 0.01 4.99 7.89
CA ILE A 34 -0.58 4.01 6.97
C ILE A 34 -0.20 4.40 5.55
N ASP A 35 0.36 3.45 4.80
CA ASP A 35 0.60 3.58 3.36
C ASP A 35 -0.56 2.91 2.60
N ALA A 36 -0.96 3.48 1.48
CA ALA A 36 -1.93 2.87 0.59
C ALA A 36 -1.41 2.89 -0.86
N ILE A 37 -1.56 1.76 -1.53
CA ILE A 37 -1.22 1.62 -2.94
C ILE A 37 -2.46 1.92 -3.75
N GLY A 38 -2.40 2.97 -4.58
CA GLY A 38 -3.41 3.24 -5.60
C GLY A 38 -3.10 2.48 -6.89
N VAL A 39 -4.15 2.11 -7.60
CA VAL A 39 -4.08 1.65 -8.99
C VAL A 39 -4.59 2.79 -9.85
N PHE A 40 -3.76 3.23 -10.78
CA PHE A 40 -3.98 4.45 -11.53
C PHE A 40 -4.17 4.19 -13.01
N VAL A 41 -5.08 4.92 -13.60
CA VAL A 41 -5.28 5.03 -15.05
C VAL A 41 -5.28 6.50 -15.45
N GLN A 42 -5.19 6.78 -16.76
CA GLN A 42 -5.38 8.14 -17.26
C GLN A 42 -6.78 8.64 -16.88
N GLU A 43 -6.92 9.92 -16.60
CA GLU A 43 -8.18 10.54 -16.12
C GLU A 43 -9.36 10.29 -17.07
N SER A 44 -9.12 10.29 -18.39
CA SER A 44 -10.15 10.03 -19.41
C SER A 44 -10.53 8.55 -19.56
N ASN A 45 -9.85 7.61 -18.88
CA ASN A 45 -10.21 6.20 -18.91
C ASN A 45 -11.59 6.02 -18.24
N PRO A 46 -12.57 5.33 -18.87
CA PRO A 46 -13.90 5.20 -18.31
C PRO A 46 -13.97 4.31 -17.06
N LEU A 47 -13.00 3.40 -16.85
CA LEU A 47 -12.99 2.47 -15.73
C LEU A 47 -13.00 3.22 -14.39
N GLN A 48 -13.85 2.77 -13.44
CA GLN A 48 -13.98 3.37 -12.11
C GLN A 48 -13.44 2.45 -11.01
N SER A 49 -13.49 1.16 -11.23
CA SER A 49 -13.06 0.18 -10.24
C SER A 49 -12.44 -1.06 -10.87
N LEU A 50 -11.69 -1.81 -10.06
CA LEU A 50 -11.16 -3.14 -10.36
C LEU A 50 -11.30 -4.04 -9.15
N SER A 51 -11.57 -5.31 -9.38
CA SER A 51 -11.47 -6.31 -8.32
C SER A 51 -10.00 -6.76 -8.14
N VAL A 52 -9.72 -7.39 -6.99
CA VAL A 52 -8.41 -8.06 -6.76
C VAL A 52 -8.17 -9.15 -7.80
N ASP A 53 -9.23 -9.85 -8.21
CA ASP A 53 -9.20 -10.84 -9.28
C ASP A 53 -8.72 -10.23 -10.61
N GLN A 54 -9.30 -9.10 -11.01
CA GLN A 54 -8.90 -8.42 -12.23
C GLN A 54 -7.45 -7.91 -12.14
N LEU A 55 -7.01 -7.44 -10.97
CA LEU A 55 -5.62 -7.06 -10.75
C LEU A 55 -4.66 -8.25 -10.91
N ASP A 56 -5.02 -9.42 -10.39
CA ASP A 56 -4.23 -10.64 -10.57
C ASP A 56 -4.17 -11.05 -12.04
N ARG A 57 -5.30 -11.05 -12.75
CA ARG A 57 -5.36 -11.35 -14.19
C ARG A 57 -4.57 -10.35 -15.05
N LEU A 58 -4.49 -9.07 -14.63
CA LEU A 58 -3.72 -8.04 -15.32
C LEU A 58 -2.22 -8.17 -15.07
N PHE A 59 -1.79 -8.25 -13.83
CA PHE A 59 -0.39 -8.09 -13.43
C PHE A 59 0.35 -9.41 -13.19
N SER A 60 -0.35 -10.52 -12.91
CA SER A 60 0.26 -11.79 -12.53
C SER A 60 0.45 -12.73 -13.72
N ALA A 61 1.62 -13.36 -13.79
CA ALA A 61 1.88 -14.47 -14.71
C ALA A 61 1.30 -15.79 -14.18
N THR A 62 1.32 -15.99 -12.86
CA THR A 62 0.88 -17.22 -12.20
C THR A 62 -0.60 -17.23 -11.82
N ARG A 63 -1.19 -16.05 -11.56
CA ARG A 63 -2.61 -15.84 -11.25
C ARG A 63 -3.13 -16.72 -10.09
N TYR A 64 -2.40 -16.68 -8.98
CA TYR A 64 -2.72 -17.50 -7.80
C TYR A 64 -3.98 -17.06 -7.04
N CYS A 65 -4.46 -15.82 -7.24
CA CYS A 65 -5.72 -15.38 -6.64
C CYS A 65 -6.94 -15.99 -7.33
N THR A 66 -6.91 -16.10 -8.66
CA THR A 66 -8.11 -16.36 -9.45
C THR A 66 -8.06 -17.61 -10.32
N PHE A 67 -6.84 -17.99 -10.73
CA PHE A 67 -6.61 -19.00 -11.80
C PHE A 67 -7.31 -18.65 -13.13
N GLY A 68 -7.78 -17.39 -13.29
CA GLY A 68 -8.47 -16.91 -14.49
C GLY A 68 -7.55 -16.68 -15.67
N GLN A 69 -8.13 -16.42 -16.86
CA GLN A 69 -7.36 -16.05 -18.04
C GLN A 69 -6.71 -14.67 -17.87
N PRO A 70 -5.50 -14.45 -18.43
CA PRO A 70 -4.86 -13.14 -18.38
C PRO A 70 -5.68 -12.10 -19.15
N ILE A 71 -5.71 -10.89 -18.66
CA ILE A 71 -6.29 -9.73 -19.36
C ILE A 71 -5.15 -9.04 -20.13
N ASN A 72 -5.32 -8.90 -21.44
CA ASN A 72 -4.32 -8.29 -22.33
C ASN A 72 -4.84 -7.01 -22.98
N TYR A 73 -6.13 -6.88 -23.17
CA TYR A 73 -6.80 -5.77 -23.83
C TYR A 73 -7.86 -5.15 -22.91
N TRP A 74 -8.11 -3.86 -23.11
CA TRP A 74 -9.09 -3.14 -22.28
C TRP A 74 -10.50 -3.68 -22.42
N HIS A 75 -10.90 -4.16 -23.61
CA HIS A 75 -12.25 -4.72 -23.81
C HIS A 75 -12.52 -6.00 -22.98
N GLU A 76 -11.48 -6.75 -22.61
CA GLU A 76 -11.62 -7.97 -21.79
C GLU A 76 -12.04 -7.66 -20.34
N LEU A 77 -11.96 -6.39 -19.92
CA LEU A 77 -12.49 -5.91 -18.63
C LEU A 77 -13.99 -5.62 -18.67
N LEU A 78 -14.58 -5.50 -19.86
CA LEU A 78 -15.99 -5.21 -20.01
C LEU A 78 -16.89 -6.40 -19.66
N ASP A 79 -16.40 -7.63 -19.91
CA ASP A 79 -17.16 -8.85 -19.65
C ASP A 79 -17.43 -9.07 -18.16
N ASP A 80 -16.62 -8.44 -17.32
CA ASP A 80 -16.67 -8.55 -15.85
C ASP A 80 -17.30 -7.31 -15.18
N SER A 81 -17.78 -6.32 -15.95
CA SER A 81 -18.23 -5.02 -15.41
C SER A 81 -19.58 -4.56 -16.00
N GLU A 82 -20.29 -3.70 -15.26
CA GLU A 82 -21.55 -3.07 -15.69
C GLU A 82 -21.35 -1.93 -16.73
N TYR A 83 -20.15 -1.78 -17.30
CA TYR A 83 -19.83 -0.69 -18.22
C TYR A 83 -20.42 -0.95 -19.62
N SER A 84 -21.02 0.08 -20.21
CA SER A 84 -21.57 0.00 -21.56
C SER A 84 -20.44 0.01 -22.61
N LEU A 85 -20.64 -0.73 -23.70
CA LEU A 85 -19.75 -0.72 -24.86
C LEU A 85 -19.46 0.69 -25.40
N SER A 86 -20.40 1.65 -25.21
CA SER A 86 -20.26 3.03 -25.62
C SER A 86 -19.18 3.79 -24.81
N ASP A 87 -18.98 3.43 -23.54
CA ASP A 87 -17.99 4.10 -22.69
C ASP A 87 -16.56 3.73 -23.09
N PHE A 88 -16.39 2.53 -23.64
CA PHE A 88 -15.13 2.01 -24.14
C PHE A 88 -14.96 2.14 -25.67
N ALA A 89 -15.90 2.74 -26.40
CA ALA A 89 -15.80 2.87 -27.85
C ALA A 89 -14.51 3.54 -28.34
N LYS A 90 -13.82 4.27 -27.45
CA LYS A 90 -12.49 4.88 -27.71
C LYS A 90 -11.31 3.97 -27.32
N PHE A 91 -11.55 2.84 -26.63
CA PHE A 91 -10.52 1.96 -26.06
C PHE A 91 -10.56 0.49 -26.54
N PRO A 92 -11.36 0.07 -27.53
CA PRO A 92 -11.70 -1.36 -27.72
C PRO A 92 -10.50 -2.24 -28.02
N GLU A 93 -9.49 -1.76 -28.70
CA GLU A 93 -8.39 -2.58 -29.21
C GLU A 93 -7.01 -2.24 -28.64
N PHE A 94 -6.93 -1.31 -27.67
CA PHE A 94 -5.65 -1.01 -27.05
C PHE A 94 -5.20 -2.14 -26.11
N PRO A 95 -3.96 -2.62 -26.27
CA PRO A 95 -3.37 -3.51 -25.29
C PRO A 95 -3.16 -2.77 -23.98
N VAL A 96 -3.42 -3.43 -22.86
CA VAL A 96 -3.16 -2.88 -21.54
C VAL A 96 -1.65 -2.76 -21.33
N GLN A 97 -1.16 -1.54 -21.06
CA GLN A 97 0.24 -1.28 -20.75
C GLN A 97 0.44 -1.22 -19.24
N LEU A 98 1.16 -2.19 -18.70
CA LEU A 98 1.33 -2.40 -17.27
C LEU A 98 2.57 -1.67 -16.74
N PHE A 99 2.40 -0.87 -15.67
CA PHE A 99 3.47 -0.16 -15.00
C PHE A 99 3.50 -0.48 -13.51
N GLY A 100 4.68 -0.73 -12.96
CA GLY A 100 4.84 -1.05 -11.56
C GLY A 100 6.20 -0.62 -11.00
N ARG A 101 6.37 -0.78 -9.69
CA ARG A 101 7.64 -0.54 -9.02
C ARG A 101 8.60 -1.70 -9.27
N ASN A 102 9.88 -1.43 -9.18
CA ASN A 102 10.91 -2.46 -9.23
C ASN A 102 10.97 -3.29 -7.93
N SER A 103 11.68 -4.42 -7.96
CA SER A 103 11.78 -5.38 -6.86
C SER A 103 12.43 -4.84 -5.58
N ALA A 104 13.19 -3.75 -5.65
CA ALA A 104 13.77 -3.09 -4.48
C ALA A 104 12.73 -2.31 -3.65
N SER A 105 11.52 -2.07 -4.20
CA SER A 105 10.47 -1.30 -3.55
C SER A 105 9.62 -2.17 -2.61
N GLY A 106 9.36 -1.66 -1.40
CA GLY A 106 8.35 -2.25 -0.52
C GLY A 106 6.94 -2.27 -1.12
N THR A 107 6.61 -1.31 -2.01
CA THR A 107 5.35 -1.27 -2.75
C THR A 107 5.22 -2.44 -3.73
N TYR A 108 6.31 -2.82 -4.42
CA TYR A 108 6.37 -4.02 -5.25
C TYR A 108 6.02 -5.29 -4.46
N SER A 109 6.72 -5.51 -3.35
CA SER A 109 6.52 -6.71 -2.52
C SER A 109 5.12 -6.76 -1.92
N TYR A 110 4.58 -5.61 -1.50
CA TYR A 110 3.25 -5.55 -0.91
C TYR A 110 2.13 -5.75 -1.94
N PHE A 111 2.24 -5.13 -3.12
CA PHE A 111 1.29 -5.36 -4.21
C PHE A 111 1.31 -6.83 -4.66
N LYS A 112 2.50 -7.44 -4.80
CA LYS A 112 2.66 -8.87 -5.07
C LYS A 112 1.92 -9.73 -4.05
N GLN A 113 2.02 -9.40 -2.78
CA GLN A 113 1.37 -10.13 -1.69
C GLN A 113 -0.16 -10.00 -1.72
N LYS A 114 -0.67 -8.78 -1.91
CA LYS A 114 -2.09 -8.46 -1.71
C LYS A 114 -2.94 -8.57 -2.97
N ALA A 115 -2.40 -8.19 -4.10
CA ALA A 115 -3.11 -8.16 -5.36
C ALA A 115 -2.82 -9.37 -6.27
N LEU A 116 -1.69 -10.07 -6.04
CA LEU A 116 -1.28 -11.21 -6.86
C LEU A 116 -1.17 -12.52 -6.05
N CYS A 117 -1.63 -12.56 -4.80
CA CYS A 117 -1.53 -13.73 -3.91
C CYS A 117 -0.14 -14.38 -3.90
N HIS A 118 0.90 -13.54 -3.83
CA HIS A 118 2.32 -13.92 -3.97
C HIS A 118 2.72 -14.43 -5.37
N GLY A 119 1.84 -14.37 -6.37
CA GLY A 119 2.11 -14.74 -7.75
C GLY A 119 3.20 -13.91 -8.40
N ASP A 120 3.82 -14.41 -9.44
CA ASP A 120 4.88 -13.71 -10.16
C ASP A 120 4.30 -12.67 -11.12
N TYR A 121 4.97 -11.52 -11.21
CA TYR A 121 4.60 -10.51 -12.18
C TYR A 121 4.79 -11.00 -13.61
N ARG A 122 3.94 -10.54 -14.50
CA ARG A 122 4.14 -10.72 -15.95
C ARG A 122 5.41 -9.99 -16.40
N ASN A 123 6.11 -10.56 -17.36
CA ASN A 123 7.30 -9.94 -17.98
C ASN A 123 6.97 -8.65 -18.75
N THR A 124 5.70 -8.42 -19.09
CA THR A 124 5.20 -7.21 -19.74
C THR A 124 5.06 -6.02 -18.78
N VAL A 125 5.12 -6.23 -17.45
CA VAL A 125 5.08 -5.15 -16.47
C VAL A 125 6.37 -4.34 -16.54
N LYS A 126 6.25 -3.08 -16.99
CA LYS A 126 7.38 -2.14 -17.04
C LYS A 126 7.68 -1.63 -15.64
N GLN A 127 8.84 -2.01 -15.13
CA GLN A 127 9.28 -1.63 -13.78
C GLN A 127 9.96 -0.27 -13.77
N LEU A 128 9.49 0.63 -12.90
CA LEU A 128 10.02 1.98 -12.73
C LEU A 128 10.54 2.18 -11.30
N SER A 129 11.51 3.08 -11.16
CA SER A 129 12.22 3.29 -9.88
C SER A 129 11.42 4.06 -8.84
N SER A 130 10.42 4.87 -9.24
CA SER A 130 9.63 5.70 -8.32
C SER A 130 8.14 5.66 -8.61
N SER A 131 7.32 5.95 -7.60
CA SER A 131 5.87 6.13 -7.75
C SER A 131 5.54 7.31 -8.67
N ALA A 132 6.28 8.41 -8.54
CA ALA A 132 6.10 9.59 -9.40
C ALA A 132 6.32 9.26 -10.89
N SER A 133 7.35 8.47 -11.22
CA SER A 133 7.61 8.04 -12.60
C SER A 133 6.47 7.19 -13.17
N ILE A 134 5.87 6.31 -12.35
CA ILE A 134 4.72 5.50 -12.77
C ILE A 134 3.54 6.40 -13.09
N ILE A 135 3.17 7.27 -12.17
CA ILE A 135 2.01 8.15 -12.30
C ILE A 135 2.17 9.09 -13.50
N HIS A 136 3.36 9.70 -13.67
CA HIS A 136 3.64 10.53 -14.84
C HIS A 136 3.55 9.74 -16.15
N THR A 137 4.02 8.48 -16.17
CA THR A 137 3.92 7.62 -17.35
C THR A 137 2.46 7.29 -17.68
N VAL A 138 1.65 6.94 -16.68
CA VAL A 138 0.24 6.63 -16.85
C VAL A 138 -0.56 7.84 -17.30
N ALA A 139 -0.28 9.04 -16.77
CA ALA A 139 -0.93 10.29 -17.19
C ALA A 139 -0.83 10.56 -18.69
N ASN A 140 0.28 10.15 -19.31
CA ASN A 140 0.59 10.39 -20.71
C ASN A 140 0.33 9.16 -21.62
N ARG A 141 -0.37 8.12 -21.13
CA ARG A 141 -0.65 6.90 -21.90
C ARG A 141 -2.08 6.42 -21.72
N MET A 142 -2.87 6.56 -22.77
CA MET A 142 -4.29 6.19 -22.79
C MET A 142 -4.51 4.71 -22.43
N GLY A 143 -3.69 3.78 -22.88
CA GLY A 143 -3.76 2.35 -22.54
C GLY A 143 -2.97 1.97 -21.29
N GLY A 144 -2.47 2.95 -20.51
CA GLY A 144 -1.64 2.71 -19.33
C GLY A 144 -2.45 2.43 -18.07
N ILE A 145 -2.00 1.44 -17.29
CA ILE A 145 -2.41 1.19 -15.92
C ILE A 145 -1.18 0.95 -15.06
N GLY A 146 -1.15 1.50 -13.85
CA GLY A 146 0.00 1.34 -12.96
C GLY A 146 -0.37 1.36 -11.49
N TYR A 147 0.42 0.70 -10.65
CA TYR A 147 0.26 0.77 -9.21
C TYR A 147 1.40 1.58 -8.56
N ALA A 148 1.05 2.45 -7.65
CA ALA A 148 2.00 3.35 -6.97
C ALA A 148 1.48 3.75 -5.58
N SER A 149 2.35 4.30 -4.73
CA SER A 149 1.94 4.94 -3.47
C SER A 149 1.17 6.22 -3.78
N LEU A 150 0.09 6.47 -3.04
CA LEU A 150 -0.86 7.58 -3.26
C LEU A 150 -0.28 8.97 -3.10
N GLY A 151 0.81 9.13 -2.35
CA GLY A 151 1.44 10.43 -2.12
C GLY A 151 2.03 11.12 -3.35
N SER A 152 1.94 10.51 -4.51
CA SER A 152 2.53 11.02 -5.76
C SER A 152 1.48 11.43 -6.81
N THR A 153 0.22 11.61 -6.45
CA THR A 153 -0.87 11.93 -7.39
C THR A 153 -0.64 13.29 -8.07
N ILE A 154 -0.86 13.33 -9.39
CA ILE A 154 -0.77 14.53 -10.22
C ILE A 154 -2.04 14.66 -11.09
N PRO A 155 -2.35 15.84 -11.66
CA PRO A 155 -3.40 15.98 -12.67
C PRO A 155 -3.20 15.02 -13.86
N GLY A 156 -4.29 14.57 -14.47
CA GLY A 156 -4.28 13.68 -15.64
C GLY A 156 -4.32 12.19 -15.31
N VAL A 157 -4.34 11.82 -14.02
CA VAL A 157 -4.58 10.44 -13.57
C VAL A 157 -5.70 10.39 -12.54
N LYS A 158 -6.41 9.27 -12.52
CA LYS A 158 -7.32 8.93 -11.43
C LYS A 158 -6.95 7.60 -10.80
N ALA A 159 -7.17 7.48 -9.49
CA ALA A 159 -7.07 6.22 -8.76
C ALA A 159 -8.40 5.47 -8.90
N LEU A 160 -8.31 4.18 -9.21
CA LEU A 160 -9.47 3.30 -9.27
C LEU A 160 -9.88 2.84 -7.86
N SER A 161 -11.18 2.67 -7.65
CA SER A 161 -11.69 1.93 -6.50
C SER A 161 -11.27 0.46 -6.59
N ILE A 162 -11.06 -0.20 -5.45
CA ILE A 162 -10.75 -1.63 -5.43
C ILE A 162 -11.91 -2.39 -4.80
N ALA A 163 -12.50 -3.29 -5.57
CA ALA A 163 -13.57 -4.14 -5.07
C ALA A 163 -13.02 -5.24 -4.16
N ASN A 164 -13.61 -5.36 -2.98
CA ASN A 164 -13.28 -6.36 -1.98
C ASN A 164 -14.58 -7.01 -1.48
N GLY A 165 -14.73 -8.31 -1.71
CA GLY A 165 -15.94 -9.04 -1.35
C GLY A 165 -17.20 -8.50 -2.01
N GLY A 166 -17.13 -8.05 -3.27
CA GLY A 166 -18.25 -7.51 -4.04
C GLY A 166 -18.60 -6.05 -3.74
N LYS A 167 -17.86 -5.39 -2.81
CA LYS A 167 -18.05 -3.97 -2.49
C LYS A 167 -16.88 -3.15 -3.03
N GLU A 168 -17.18 -2.14 -3.82
CA GLU A 168 -16.21 -1.16 -4.26
C GLU A 168 -15.76 -0.26 -3.11
N VAL A 169 -14.46 -0.13 -2.93
CA VAL A 169 -13.86 0.69 -1.89
C VAL A 169 -12.96 1.73 -2.53
N GLU A 170 -13.40 2.98 -2.45
CA GLU A 170 -12.60 4.12 -2.88
C GLU A 170 -11.39 4.31 -1.95
N VAL A 171 -10.27 4.74 -2.53
CA VAL A 171 -9.08 5.07 -1.76
C VAL A 171 -9.15 6.51 -1.22
N ASN A 172 -9.47 6.65 0.04
CA ASN A 172 -9.49 7.92 0.77
C ASN A 172 -9.09 7.72 2.25
N ALA A 173 -8.94 8.83 2.98
CA ALA A 173 -8.49 8.78 4.37
C ALA A 173 -9.39 7.90 5.26
N LYS A 174 -10.71 7.96 5.07
CA LYS A 174 -11.68 7.19 5.87
C LYS A 174 -11.53 5.68 5.64
N THR A 175 -11.49 5.25 4.37
CA THR A 175 -11.42 3.83 4.02
C THR A 175 -10.06 3.23 4.33
N VAL A 176 -8.99 4.02 4.21
CA VAL A 176 -7.62 3.60 4.57
C VAL A 176 -7.47 3.48 6.09
N GLN A 177 -7.89 4.49 6.87
CA GLN A 177 -7.78 4.48 8.33
C GLN A 177 -8.68 3.42 8.98
N SER A 178 -9.85 3.15 8.42
CA SER A 178 -10.74 2.09 8.90
C SER A 178 -10.30 0.68 8.52
N GLY A 179 -9.28 0.53 7.67
CA GLY A 179 -8.83 -0.77 7.16
C GLY A 179 -9.75 -1.40 6.11
N GLN A 180 -10.73 -0.64 5.58
CA GLN A 180 -11.63 -1.12 4.52
C GLN A 180 -10.93 -1.21 3.17
N TYR A 181 -9.98 -0.29 2.88
CA TYR A 181 -9.26 -0.29 1.62
C TYR A 181 -8.25 -1.46 1.57
N PRO A 182 -8.36 -2.40 0.62
CA PRO A 182 -7.64 -3.66 0.67
C PRO A 182 -6.13 -3.53 0.42
N LEU A 183 -5.68 -2.47 -0.25
CA LEU A 183 -4.27 -2.23 -0.56
C LEU A 183 -3.62 -1.22 0.39
N ALA A 184 -4.14 -1.11 1.63
CA ALA A 184 -3.54 -0.31 2.70
C ALA A 184 -2.68 -1.17 3.63
N ARG A 185 -1.58 -0.60 4.15
CA ARG A 185 -0.69 -1.24 5.13
C ARG A 185 -0.22 -0.26 6.18
N GLN A 186 -0.07 -0.74 7.39
CA GLN A 186 0.54 0.03 8.46
C GLN A 186 2.08 0.07 8.29
N LEU A 187 2.65 1.23 8.63
CA LEU A 187 4.08 1.44 8.75
C LEU A 187 4.44 1.50 10.23
N TYR A 188 5.54 0.86 10.59
CA TYR A 188 5.92 0.65 11.98
C TYR A 188 7.31 1.18 12.27
N LEU A 189 7.53 1.50 13.53
CA LEU A 189 8.85 1.51 14.16
C LEU A 189 8.94 0.34 15.12
N LEU A 190 9.93 -0.51 14.92
CA LEU A 190 10.34 -1.50 15.90
C LEU A 190 11.16 -0.80 16.95
N VAL A 191 10.74 -0.89 18.20
CA VAL A 191 11.42 -0.27 19.34
C VAL A 191 12.10 -1.36 20.18
N ASN A 192 13.41 -1.24 20.33
CA ASN A 192 14.19 -2.12 21.17
C ASN A 192 14.22 -1.54 22.60
N GLN A 193 13.20 -1.88 23.38
CA GLN A 193 13.01 -1.43 24.76
C GLN A 193 12.90 -2.63 25.70
N SER A 194 13.84 -2.73 26.64
CA SER A 194 13.70 -3.68 27.76
C SER A 194 12.55 -3.28 28.66
N PRO A 195 11.75 -4.22 29.15
CA PRO A 195 10.66 -3.93 30.09
C PRO A 195 11.12 -3.20 31.36
N ASP A 196 12.35 -3.48 31.80
CA ASP A 196 12.92 -2.95 33.05
C ASP A 196 13.64 -1.60 32.86
N LYS A 197 13.64 -1.04 31.66
CA LYS A 197 14.39 0.19 31.36
C LYS A 197 13.54 1.20 30.61
N SER A 198 13.61 2.45 31.06
CA SER A 198 13.04 3.55 30.31
C SER A 198 13.77 3.76 28.99
N LEU A 199 13.03 4.24 27.99
CA LEU A 199 13.62 4.64 26.71
C LEU A 199 14.68 5.73 26.90
N ALA A 200 15.75 5.70 26.11
CA ALA A 200 16.70 6.79 26.07
C ALA A 200 15.96 8.11 25.73
N PRO A 201 16.32 9.24 26.38
CA PRO A 201 15.57 10.50 26.28
C PRO A 201 15.30 10.94 24.82
N GLY A 202 16.32 10.85 23.95
CA GLY A 202 16.18 11.22 22.53
C GLY A 202 15.22 10.30 21.76
N VAL A 203 15.22 8.99 22.05
CA VAL A 203 14.30 8.02 21.45
C VAL A 203 12.86 8.29 21.93
N ALA A 204 12.69 8.51 23.22
CA ALA A 204 11.40 8.83 23.81
C ALA A 204 10.80 10.11 23.20
N GLN A 205 11.61 11.16 23.08
CA GLN A 205 11.17 12.43 22.48
C GLN A 205 10.83 12.28 20.99
N PHE A 206 11.62 11.53 20.24
CA PHE A 206 11.35 11.24 18.83
C PHE A 206 10.03 10.49 18.65
N LEU A 207 9.76 9.46 19.45
CA LEU A 207 8.50 8.70 19.40
C LEU A 207 7.31 9.57 19.79
N ARG A 208 7.43 10.42 20.83
CA ARG A 208 6.39 11.40 21.19
C ARG A 208 6.11 12.36 20.03
N TYR A 209 7.16 12.86 19.37
CA TYR A 209 7.01 13.76 18.24
C TYR A 209 6.29 13.10 17.06
N ILE A 210 6.72 11.90 16.64
CA ILE A 210 6.07 11.17 15.52
C ILE A 210 4.59 10.92 15.82
N LEU A 211 4.23 10.55 17.05
CA LEU A 211 2.86 10.29 17.48
C LEU A 211 2.06 11.54 17.81
N SER A 212 2.67 12.74 17.78
CA SER A 212 1.99 14.01 17.99
C SER A 212 1.18 14.47 16.77
N GLN A 213 0.30 15.45 16.95
CA GLN A 213 -0.42 16.08 15.84
C GLN A 213 0.53 16.68 14.79
N GLN A 214 1.67 17.25 15.22
CA GLN A 214 2.68 17.81 14.31
C GLN A 214 3.37 16.72 13.49
N GLY A 215 3.77 15.62 14.11
CA GLY A 215 4.35 14.47 13.42
C GLY A 215 3.36 13.86 12.42
N GLN A 216 2.11 13.71 12.80
CA GLN A 216 1.06 13.18 11.93
C GLN A 216 0.65 14.17 10.81
N TYR A 217 0.83 15.46 11.01
CA TYR A 217 0.73 16.45 9.93
C TYR A 217 1.82 16.22 8.88
N ILE A 218 3.07 15.98 9.29
CA ILE A 218 4.17 15.66 8.36
C ILE A 218 3.90 14.34 7.62
N VAL A 219 3.39 13.32 8.29
CA VAL A 219 2.96 12.07 7.64
C VAL A 219 2.03 12.36 6.46
N ARG A 220 1.04 13.24 6.66
CA ARG A 220 0.10 13.65 5.60
C ARG A 220 0.80 14.43 4.48
N GLN A 221 1.70 15.36 4.80
CA GLN A 221 2.43 16.14 3.81
C GLN A 221 3.32 15.27 2.90
N LEU A 222 3.79 14.14 3.44
CA LEU A 222 4.56 13.14 2.69
C LEU A 222 3.68 12.16 1.89
N GLY A 223 2.35 12.36 1.89
CA GLY A 223 1.40 11.55 1.13
C GLY A 223 1.04 10.22 1.77
N TYR A 224 1.37 10.02 3.03
CA TYR A 224 0.88 8.90 3.84
C TYR A 224 -0.38 9.28 4.60
N PHE A 225 -1.08 8.29 5.12
CA PHE A 225 -2.26 8.50 5.95
C PHE A 225 -1.87 8.50 7.43
N PRO A 226 -2.26 9.55 8.18
CA PRO A 226 -2.08 9.58 9.62
C PRO A 226 -2.86 8.45 10.30
N ILE A 227 -2.33 7.95 11.41
CA ILE A 227 -3.09 7.11 12.32
C ILE A 227 -4.12 7.95 13.10
N SER A 228 -5.21 7.35 13.55
CA SER A 228 -6.26 8.06 14.30
C SER A 228 -5.73 8.55 15.65
N SER A 229 -6.36 9.59 16.21
CA SER A 229 -6.01 10.12 17.54
C SER A 229 -6.10 9.04 18.64
N ASN A 230 -7.07 8.14 18.55
CA ASN A 230 -7.19 7.02 19.48
C ASN A 230 -5.99 6.06 19.37
N GLN A 231 -5.55 5.78 18.15
CA GLN A 231 -4.35 4.96 17.92
C GLN A 231 -3.09 5.65 18.42
N GLN A 232 -2.93 6.97 18.19
CA GLN A 232 -1.81 7.76 18.72
C GLN A 232 -1.74 7.65 20.24
N GLN A 233 -2.87 7.86 20.93
CA GLN A 233 -2.93 7.77 22.39
C GLN A 233 -2.65 6.35 22.91
N ALA A 234 -3.19 5.33 22.25
CA ALA A 234 -2.92 3.94 22.60
C ALA A 234 -1.44 3.57 22.46
N GLN A 235 -0.77 4.05 21.39
CA GLN A 235 0.67 3.84 21.20
C GLN A 235 1.49 4.57 22.27
N LEU A 236 1.13 5.80 22.61
CA LEU A 236 1.79 6.56 23.68
C LEU A 236 1.64 5.86 25.03
N ASN A 237 0.45 5.39 25.36
CA ASN A 237 0.20 4.66 26.59
C ASN A 237 1.06 3.39 26.66
N ASN A 238 1.10 2.62 25.57
CA ASN A 238 1.90 1.38 25.50
C ASN A 238 3.41 1.62 25.68
N LEU A 239 3.92 2.77 25.19
CA LEU A 239 5.34 3.09 25.25
C LEU A 239 5.78 3.71 26.58
N PHE A 240 4.89 4.46 27.24
CA PHE A 240 5.28 5.35 28.34
C PHE A 240 4.51 5.10 29.65
N GLN A 241 3.47 4.28 29.65
CA GLN A 241 2.91 3.76 30.89
C GLN A 241 3.77 2.57 31.33
N THR A 242 4.80 2.85 32.09
CA THR A 242 5.45 1.83 32.92
C THR A 242 4.39 1.31 33.88
N SER A 243 4.24 -0.01 33.89
CA SER A 243 3.49 -0.71 34.93
C SER A 243 4.01 -0.24 36.27
N GLY A 244 3.16 0.51 37.01
CA GLY A 244 3.44 0.84 38.41
C GLY A 244 3.32 -0.41 39.30
#